data_513d7a216eafd0e0cddd30f90172d551
#
_entry.id   513d7a216eafd0e0cddd30f90172d551
#
_cell.length_a   1.000
_cell.length_b   1.000
_cell.length_c   1.000
_cell.angle_alpha   90.00
_cell.angle_beta   90.00
_cell.angle_gamma   90.00
#
_symmetry.space_group_name_H-M   'P 1'
#
loop_
_entity.id
_entity.type
_entity.pdbx_description
1 polymer ?
#
loop_
_entity_poly.entity_id
_entity_poly.type
_entity_poly.pdbx_seq_one_letter_code
_entity_poly.pdbx_strand_id
1 'polypeptide(L)'
;MNDIEIIALFFARQEKAISATADKYGNYCHAIAYNILFNRSDAEECVNDTYLGAWNSIPPQRPNNLAAYLGKITRNLALNRYKRNTVAKRGYGQVEIALSELKNC
;
A
#
# COMPACT_ATOMS: atom_id res chain seq x y z
N MET A 1 7.99 -6.85 17.38
CA MET A 1 8.31 -8.02 16.55
C MET A 1 9.16 -7.56 15.37
N ASN A 2 10.24 -8.27 15.06
CA ASN A 2 11.11 -7.86 13.94
C ASN A 2 10.57 -8.37 12.61
N ASP A 3 11.13 -7.88 11.50
CA ASP A 3 10.63 -8.21 10.16
C ASP A 3 10.79 -9.69 9.83
N ILE A 4 11.85 -10.32 10.29
CA ILE A 4 12.08 -11.76 10.06
C ILE A 4 10.96 -12.57 10.68
N GLU A 5 10.56 -12.21 11.90
CA GLU A 5 9.47 -12.87 12.61
C GLU A 5 8.14 -12.65 11.91
N ILE A 6 7.89 -11.45 11.42
CA ILE A 6 6.66 -11.13 10.69
C ILE A 6 6.58 -11.96 9.41
N ILE A 7 7.66 -11.99 8.64
CA ILE A 7 7.73 -12.76 7.41
C ILE A 7 7.51 -14.26 7.69
N ALA A 8 8.10 -14.76 8.77
CA ALA A 8 7.90 -16.15 9.17
C ALA A 8 6.42 -16.46 9.43
N LEU A 9 5.69 -15.51 10.03
CA LEU A 9 4.25 -15.68 10.26
C LEU A 9 3.47 -15.75 8.94
N PHE A 10 3.86 -14.95 7.94
CA PHE A 10 3.24 -15.04 6.61
C PHE A 10 3.49 -16.41 5.98
N PHE A 11 4.73 -16.91 6.07
CA PHE A 11 5.07 -18.22 5.53
C PHE A 11 4.32 -19.35 6.24
N ALA A 12 4.09 -19.20 7.54
CA ALA A 12 3.32 -20.16 8.32
C ALA A 12 1.80 -20.01 8.11
N ARG A 13 1.38 -19.06 7.30
CA ARG A 13 -0.03 -18.74 7.03
C ARG A 13 -0.81 -18.42 8.31
N GLN A 14 -0.17 -17.72 9.22
CA GLN A 14 -0.79 -17.26 10.46
C GLN A 14 -1.40 -15.88 10.25
N GLU A 15 -2.67 -15.71 10.57
CA GLU A 15 -3.33 -14.40 10.44
C GLU A 15 -2.69 -13.33 11.31
N LYS A 16 -2.00 -13.73 12.37
CA LYS A 16 -1.24 -12.83 13.23
C LYS A 16 -0.21 -12.01 12.44
N ALA A 17 0.24 -12.51 11.27
CA ALA A 17 1.13 -11.78 10.40
C ALA A 17 0.52 -10.43 10.00
N ILE A 18 -0.77 -10.39 9.74
CA ILE A 18 -1.48 -9.17 9.34
C ILE A 18 -1.52 -8.16 10.47
N SER A 19 -1.91 -8.59 11.68
CA SER A 19 -1.96 -7.69 12.83
C SER A 19 -0.58 -7.18 13.22
N ALA A 20 0.44 -8.04 13.15
CA ALA A 20 1.83 -7.65 13.43
C ALA A 20 2.32 -6.61 12.40
N THR A 21 1.97 -6.79 11.14
CA THR A 21 2.29 -5.82 10.08
C THR A 21 1.60 -4.49 10.33
N ALA A 22 0.32 -4.53 10.68
CA ALA A 22 -0.46 -3.33 10.97
C ALA A 22 0.12 -2.56 12.15
N ASP A 23 0.49 -3.26 13.23
CA ASP A 23 1.07 -2.63 14.40
C ASP A 23 2.39 -1.94 14.09
N LYS A 24 3.23 -2.54 13.26
CA LYS A 24 4.56 -2.01 12.97
C LYS A 24 4.55 -0.99 11.84
N TYR A 25 3.80 -1.23 10.78
CA TYR A 25 3.87 -0.44 9.55
C TYR A 25 2.57 0.24 9.13
N GLY A 26 1.51 0.11 9.92
CA GLY A 26 0.21 0.71 9.56
C GLY A 26 0.28 2.21 9.35
N ASN A 27 0.91 2.93 10.26
CA ASN A 27 1.05 4.39 10.15
C ASN A 27 1.92 4.80 8.95
N TYR A 28 2.97 4.04 8.70
CA TYR A 28 3.86 4.27 7.56
C TYR A 28 3.10 4.11 6.24
N CYS A 29 2.37 3.03 6.08
CA CYS A 29 1.57 2.80 4.88
C CYS A 29 0.46 3.85 4.74
N HIS A 30 -0.20 4.20 5.83
CA HIS A 30 -1.25 5.22 5.82
C HIS A 30 -0.70 6.57 5.36
N ALA A 31 0.49 6.95 5.83
CA ALA A 31 1.12 8.20 5.43
C ALA A 31 1.39 8.22 3.92
N ILE A 32 1.88 7.13 3.36
CA ILE A 32 2.12 7.01 1.93
C ILE A 32 0.81 7.20 1.15
N ALA A 33 -0.23 6.48 1.53
CA ALA A 33 -1.53 6.55 0.85
C ALA A 33 -2.16 7.93 0.99
N TYR A 34 -2.14 8.49 2.18
CA TYR A 34 -2.74 9.80 2.44
C TYR A 34 -2.02 10.92 1.67
N ASN A 35 -0.70 10.86 1.57
CA ASN A 35 0.06 11.86 0.82
C ASN A 35 -0.28 11.86 -0.67
N ILE A 36 -0.80 10.77 -1.18
CA ILE A 36 -1.22 10.65 -2.58
C ILE A 36 -2.70 11.03 -2.73
N LEU A 37 -3.55 10.55 -1.83
CA LEU A 37 -5.00 10.62 -2.00
C LEU A 37 -5.66 11.80 -1.30
N PHE A 38 -5.04 12.32 -0.24
CA PHE A 38 -5.60 13.41 0.59
C PHE A 38 -7.03 13.12 1.05
N ASN A 39 -7.32 11.84 1.28
CA ASN A 39 -8.62 11.37 1.74
C ASN A 39 -8.38 10.22 2.71
N ARG A 40 -8.83 10.39 3.94
CA ARG A 40 -8.58 9.44 5.01
C ARG A 40 -9.19 8.07 4.73
N SER A 41 -10.43 8.07 4.26
CA SER A 41 -11.18 6.86 3.98
C SER A 41 -10.51 6.03 2.87
N ASP A 42 -10.14 6.70 1.78
CA ASP A 42 -9.45 6.06 0.66
C ASP A 42 -8.07 5.55 1.08
N ALA A 43 -7.37 6.31 1.92
CA ALA A 43 -6.06 5.88 2.42
C ALA A 43 -6.18 4.62 3.28
N GLU A 44 -7.17 4.57 4.17
CA GLU A 44 -7.41 3.39 5.01
C GLU A 44 -7.72 2.15 4.16
N GLU A 45 -8.52 2.33 3.12
CA GLU A 45 -8.83 1.24 2.19
C GLU A 45 -7.59 0.72 1.50
N CYS A 46 -6.70 1.61 1.04
CA CYS A 46 -5.43 1.23 0.43
C CYS A 46 -4.51 0.50 1.41
N VAL A 47 -4.50 0.90 2.66
CA VAL A 47 -3.70 0.23 3.70
C VAL A 47 -4.22 -1.19 3.93
N ASN A 48 -5.53 -1.36 4.02
CA ASN A 48 -6.12 -2.68 4.17
C ASN A 48 -5.83 -3.58 2.98
N ASP A 49 -5.90 -3.02 1.77
CA ASP A 49 -5.57 -3.74 0.54
C ASP A 49 -4.07 -4.08 0.47
N THR A 50 -3.22 -3.27 1.09
CA THR A 50 -1.79 -3.57 1.20
C THR A 50 -1.56 -4.83 2.03
N TYR A 51 -2.27 -4.98 3.14
CA TYR A 51 -2.17 -6.19 3.97
C TYR A 51 -2.63 -7.43 3.20
N LEU A 52 -3.70 -7.30 2.46
CA LEU A 52 -4.19 -8.39 1.63
C LEU A 52 -3.20 -8.73 0.52
N GLY A 53 -2.61 -7.72 -0.10
CA GLY A 53 -1.57 -7.92 -1.11
C GLY A 53 -0.36 -8.66 -0.57
N ALA A 54 0.08 -8.30 0.64
CA ALA A 54 1.18 -8.99 1.31
C ALA A 54 0.80 -10.43 1.64
N TRP A 55 -0.40 -10.63 2.16
CA TRP A 55 -0.90 -11.98 2.47
C TRP A 55 -0.93 -12.89 1.24
N ASN A 56 -1.33 -12.34 0.11
CA ASN A 56 -1.43 -13.11 -1.14
C ASN A 56 -0.09 -13.35 -1.82
N SER A 57 0.95 -12.57 -1.50
CA SER A 57 2.24 -12.67 -2.18
C SER A 57 3.36 -13.26 -1.30
N ILE A 58 3.21 -13.24 0.00
CA ILE A 58 4.16 -13.84 0.93
C ILE A 58 3.49 -15.05 1.60
N PRO A 59 3.88 -16.31 1.34
CA PRO A 59 4.84 -16.73 0.35
C PRO A 59 4.27 -16.68 -1.08
N PRO A 60 5.05 -16.86 -2.15
CA PRO A 60 6.46 -17.27 -2.12
C PRO A 60 7.46 -16.11 -2.01
N GLN A 61 7.01 -14.87 -2.20
CA GLN A 61 7.92 -13.73 -2.08
C GLN A 61 8.51 -13.67 -0.67
N ARG A 62 9.82 -13.36 -0.61
CA ARG A 62 10.51 -13.17 0.67
C ARG A 62 11.25 -11.84 0.60
N PRO A 63 10.59 -10.74 0.98
CA PRO A 63 11.22 -9.41 0.87
C PRO A 63 12.42 -9.28 1.81
N ASN A 64 13.49 -8.69 1.29
CA ASN A 64 14.67 -8.35 2.08
C ASN A 64 14.42 -7.12 2.95
N ASN A 65 13.52 -6.26 2.50
CA ASN A 65 13.14 -5.06 3.23
C ASN A 65 11.60 -4.98 3.24
N LEU A 66 11.03 -5.37 4.35
CA LEU A 66 9.56 -5.44 4.46
C LEU A 66 8.92 -4.06 4.34
N ALA A 67 9.54 -3.03 4.93
CA ALA A 67 9.01 -1.67 4.84
C ALA A 67 8.92 -1.22 3.38
N ALA A 68 9.99 -1.41 2.61
CA ALA A 68 10.02 -1.04 1.20
C ALA A 68 9.01 -1.85 0.37
N TYR A 69 8.87 -3.12 0.68
CA TYR A 69 7.91 -4.01 0.01
C TYR A 69 6.48 -3.53 0.22
N LEU A 70 6.12 -3.26 1.47
CA LEU A 70 4.78 -2.77 1.82
C LEU A 70 4.54 -1.38 1.25
N GLY A 71 5.54 -0.51 1.31
CA GLY A 71 5.44 0.85 0.78
C GLY A 71 5.19 0.85 -0.72
N LYS A 72 5.83 -0.05 -1.45
CA LYS A 72 5.62 -0.18 -2.89
C LYS A 72 4.19 -0.63 -3.21
N ILE A 73 3.68 -1.61 -2.48
CA ILE A 73 2.30 -2.08 -2.66
C ILE A 73 1.32 -0.94 -2.39
N THR A 74 1.49 -0.25 -1.26
CA THR A 74 0.61 0.85 -0.86
C THR A 74 0.64 1.96 -1.90
N ARG A 75 1.84 2.35 -2.35
CA ARG A 75 2.00 3.41 -3.33
C ARG A 75 1.30 3.07 -4.64
N ASN A 76 1.48 1.85 -5.13
CA ASN A 76 0.85 1.42 -6.38
C ASN A 76 -0.68 1.42 -6.26
N LEU A 77 -1.21 0.95 -5.15
CA LEU A 77 -2.65 0.97 -4.89
C LEU A 77 -3.18 2.40 -4.82
N ALA A 78 -2.46 3.28 -4.13
CA ALA A 78 -2.88 4.66 -3.97
C ALA A 78 -2.84 5.42 -5.32
N LEU A 79 -1.82 5.19 -6.13
CA LEU A 79 -1.73 5.80 -7.46
C LEU A 79 -2.87 5.32 -8.36
N ASN A 80 -3.20 4.04 -8.33
CA ASN A 80 -4.33 3.49 -9.08
C ASN A 80 -5.65 4.10 -8.61
N ARG A 81 -5.82 4.26 -7.31
CA ARG A 81 -7.02 4.89 -6.75
C ARG A 81 -7.11 6.35 -7.14
N TYR A 82 -6.00 7.08 -7.10
CA TYR A 82 -5.94 8.47 -7.52
C TYR A 82 -6.38 8.61 -8.97
N LYS A 83 -5.85 7.75 -9.84
CA LYS A 83 -6.20 7.75 -11.26
C LYS A 83 -7.72 7.55 -11.45
N ARG A 84 -8.30 6.57 -10.78
CA ARG A 84 -9.73 6.29 -10.84
C ARG A 84 -10.57 7.49 -10.40
N ASN A 85 -10.20 8.06 -9.26
CA ASN A 85 -10.92 9.21 -8.69
C ASN A 85 -10.86 10.41 -9.63
N THR A 86 -9.71 10.65 -10.24
CA THR A 86 -9.48 11.79 -11.12
C THR A 86 -10.27 11.64 -12.41
N VAL A 87 -10.27 10.45 -13.01
CA VAL A 87 -11.04 10.16 -14.22
C VAL A 87 -12.53 10.41 -13.97
N ALA A 88 -13.05 9.94 -12.85
CA ALA A 88 -14.46 10.09 -12.51
C ALA A 88 -14.88 11.54 -12.33
N LYS A 89 -13.96 12.40 -11.89
CA LYS A 89 -14.29 13.79 -11.55
C LYS A 89 -13.96 14.80 -12.61
N ARG A 90 -12.89 14.60 -13.39
CA ARG A 90 -12.30 15.66 -14.21
C ARG A 90 -12.13 15.34 -15.70
N GLY A 91 -12.29 14.09 -16.10
CA GLY A 91 -12.05 13.69 -17.46
C GLY A 91 -10.58 13.42 -17.77
N TYR A 92 -10.31 13.05 -19.02
CA TYR A 92 -9.03 12.43 -19.39
C TYR A 92 -7.83 13.37 -19.44
N GLY A 93 -7.98 14.58 -19.93
CA GLY A 93 -6.85 15.51 -20.05
C GLY A 93 -6.24 15.84 -18.71
N GLN A 94 -7.06 15.99 -17.70
CA GLN A 94 -6.57 16.32 -16.35
C GLN A 94 -5.95 15.13 -15.66
N VAL A 95 -6.36 13.92 -16.01
CA VAL A 95 -5.74 12.71 -15.48
C VAL A 95 -4.29 12.63 -15.94
N GLU A 96 -4.02 12.90 -17.21
CA GLU A 96 -2.66 12.88 -17.73
C GLU A 96 -1.75 13.86 -17.02
N ILE A 97 -2.22 15.08 -16.78
CA ILE A 97 -1.46 16.10 -16.07
C ILE A 97 -1.17 15.64 -14.65
N ALA A 98 -2.18 15.15 -13.94
CA ALA A 98 -2.02 14.70 -12.56
C ALA A 98 -1.03 13.54 -12.44
N LEU A 99 -1.09 12.58 -13.36
CA LEU A 99 -0.16 11.45 -13.38
C LEU A 99 1.26 11.88 -13.69
N SER A 100 1.42 12.85 -14.58
CA SER A 100 2.71 13.40 -14.92
C SER A 100 3.36 14.07 -13.71
N GLU A 101 2.59 14.84 -12.95
CA GLU A 101 3.06 15.46 -11.71
C GLU A 101 3.47 14.41 -10.67
N LEU A 102 2.70 13.36 -10.53
CA LEU A 102 3.01 12.28 -9.59
C LEU A 102 4.29 11.54 -9.97
N LYS A 103 4.56 11.36 -11.24
CA LYS A 103 5.78 10.70 -11.70
C LYS A 103 7.03 11.52 -11.41
N ASN A 104 6.90 12.82 -11.32
CA ASN A 104 8.01 13.74 -11.08
C ASN A 104 8.27 13.99 -9.58
N CYS A 105 7.47 13.42 -8.71
CA CYS A 105 7.63 13.55 -7.25
C CYS A 105 8.53 12.44 -6.62
#